data_13128b5d909ecda5af271c7912600f67
#
_entry.id   13128b5d909ecda5af271c7912600f67
#
_cell.length_a   1.000
_cell.length_b   1.000
_cell.length_c   1.000
_cell.angle_alpha   90.00
_cell.angle_beta   90.00
_cell.angle_gamma   90.00
#
_symmetry.space_group_name_H-M   'P 1'
#
loop_
_entity.id
_entity.type
_entity.pdbx_description
1 polymer ?
#
loop_
_entity_poly.entity_id
_entity_poly.type
_entity_poly.pdbx_seq_one_letter_code
_entity_poly.pdbx_strand_id
1 'polypeptide(L)'
;MKQCILSAFALLCLALVLPALAAQPDVPPDGLSMSKTKQPVTFNHSTHQKDMKCGECHHVVEGKENYGKCGNAGCHDNMDRKDKSAKGYYHAMHTKEGTKFATCASCHKQVAEKFPDKKKDLTACKQSKCHP
;
A
#
# COMPACT_ATOMS: atom_id res chain seq x y z
N MET A 1 16.43 -50.31 35.64
CA MET A 1 15.89 -50.19 34.29
C MET A 1 14.61 -49.34 34.24
N LYS A 2 14.60 -48.15 34.89
CA LYS A 2 13.39 -47.26 34.92
C LYS A 2 13.69 -45.78 34.57
N GLN A 3 14.89 -45.47 34.06
CA GLN A 3 15.27 -44.06 33.78
C GLN A 3 15.42 -43.70 32.31
N CYS A 4 15.22 -44.61 31.36
CA CYS A 4 15.42 -44.32 29.92
C CYS A 4 14.16 -43.97 29.13
N ILE A 5 12.97 -43.99 29.75
CA ILE A 5 11.70 -43.79 29.01
C ILE A 5 11.24 -42.32 29.02
N LEU A 6 11.72 -41.50 29.95
CA LEU A 6 11.30 -40.11 30.10
C LEU A 6 12.01 -39.11 29.13
N SER A 7 13.14 -39.50 28.55
CA SER A 7 13.91 -38.62 27.66
C SER A 7 13.43 -38.64 26.17
N ALA A 8 12.67 -39.66 25.79
CA ALA A 8 12.21 -39.77 24.39
C ALA A 8 10.95 -38.91 24.08
N PHE A 9 10.17 -38.55 25.10
CA PHE A 9 8.94 -37.77 24.93
C PHE A 9 9.18 -36.25 24.86
N ALA A 10 10.29 -35.75 25.37
CA ALA A 10 10.61 -34.31 25.36
C ALA A 10 11.14 -33.81 24.01
N LEU A 11 11.61 -34.70 23.14
CA LEU A 11 12.18 -34.34 21.83
C LEU A 11 11.15 -34.28 20.70
N LEU A 12 9.93 -34.77 20.92
CA LEU A 12 8.90 -34.83 19.84
C LEU A 12 8.00 -33.60 19.79
N CYS A 13 8.05 -32.71 20.77
CA CYS A 13 7.19 -31.50 20.77
C CYS A 13 7.85 -30.23 20.22
N LEU A 14 9.09 -30.31 19.72
CA LEU A 14 9.80 -29.11 19.20
C LEU A 14 9.72 -28.93 17.68
N ALA A 15 8.97 -29.77 17.00
CA ALA A 15 8.81 -29.65 15.55
C ALA A 15 7.36 -29.28 15.23
N LEU A 16 7.15 -28.07 14.76
CA LEU A 16 6.05 -27.56 13.92
C LEU A 16 5.43 -26.24 14.40
N VAL A 17 6.25 -25.29 14.83
CA VAL A 17 5.83 -23.90 14.67
C VAL A 17 6.43 -23.41 13.34
N LEU A 18 5.87 -23.85 12.23
CA LEU A 18 6.07 -23.16 10.96
C LEU A 18 5.38 -21.80 11.13
N PRO A 19 6.11 -20.68 10.93
CA PRO A 19 5.45 -19.40 10.81
C PRO A 19 4.46 -19.55 9.66
N ALA A 20 3.16 -19.41 9.95
CA ALA A 20 2.16 -19.23 8.92
C ALA A 20 2.52 -17.93 8.19
N LEU A 21 3.20 -18.04 7.06
CA LEU A 21 3.32 -16.93 6.13
C LEU A 21 1.89 -16.54 5.77
N ALA A 22 1.44 -15.41 6.28
CA ALA A 22 0.14 -14.88 5.91
C ALA A 22 0.12 -14.78 4.39
N ALA A 23 -0.76 -15.56 3.74
CA ALA A 23 -0.87 -15.54 2.30
C ALA A 23 -1.24 -14.11 1.87
N GLN A 24 -0.49 -13.57 0.93
CA GLN A 24 -0.81 -12.28 0.35
C GLN A 24 -2.21 -12.39 -0.30
N PRO A 25 -3.11 -11.43 -0.05
CA PRO A 25 -4.46 -11.49 -0.63
C PRO A 25 -4.39 -11.35 -2.15
N ASP A 26 -5.40 -11.90 -2.82
CA ASP A 26 -5.55 -11.76 -4.26
C ASP A 26 -5.62 -10.27 -4.66
N VAL A 27 -4.94 -9.95 -5.75
CA VAL A 27 -4.92 -8.59 -6.29
C VAL A 27 -6.27 -8.27 -6.91
N PRO A 28 -6.93 -7.17 -6.51
CA PRO A 28 -8.17 -6.75 -7.15
C PRO A 28 -7.99 -6.51 -8.65
N PRO A 29 -9.04 -6.72 -9.47
CA PRO A 29 -8.98 -6.40 -10.87
C PRO A 29 -8.73 -4.91 -11.11
N ASP A 30 -8.23 -4.58 -12.29
CA ASP A 30 -8.03 -3.19 -12.73
C ASP A 30 -9.36 -2.42 -12.78
N GLY A 31 -9.27 -1.10 -12.82
CA GLY A 31 -10.44 -0.24 -12.80
C GLY A 31 -10.96 0.07 -11.40
N LEU A 32 -10.13 -0.12 -10.36
CA LEU A 32 -10.53 0.22 -8.99
C LEU A 32 -10.83 1.72 -8.88
N SER A 33 -12.09 2.06 -8.60
CA SER A 33 -12.50 3.44 -8.39
C SER A 33 -12.15 3.93 -6.98
N MET A 34 -11.39 5.01 -6.91
CA MET A 34 -11.10 5.75 -5.68
C MET A 34 -12.07 6.93 -5.58
N SER A 35 -13.33 6.64 -5.21
CA SER A 35 -14.48 7.53 -5.35
C SER A 35 -14.73 8.49 -4.19
N LYS A 36 -13.83 8.58 -3.20
CA LYS A 36 -14.02 9.45 -2.03
C LYS A 36 -13.85 10.95 -2.31
N THR A 37 -13.59 11.34 -3.54
CA THR A 37 -13.39 12.73 -3.95
C THR A 37 -14.37 13.15 -5.05
N LYS A 38 -14.49 14.45 -5.30
CA LYS A 38 -15.34 14.99 -6.36
C LYS A 38 -14.95 14.50 -7.77
N GLN A 39 -13.70 14.16 -7.95
CA GLN A 39 -13.17 13.59 -9.20
C GLN A 39 -12.52 12.25 -8.85
N PRO A 40 -13.23 11.15 -9.02
CA PRO A 40 -12.71 9.82 -8.72
C PRO A 40 -11.50 9.50 -9.59
N VAL A 41 -10.55 8.78 -9.02
CA VAL A 41 -9.38 8.27 -9.71
C VAL A 41 -9.62 6.79 -10.03
N THR A 42 -9.34 6.40 -11.25
CA THR A 42 -9.30 4.99 -11.63
C THR A 42 -7.88 4.45 -11.44
N PHE A 43 -7.74 3.44 -10.59
CA PHE A 43 -6.45 2.83 -10.28
C PHE A 43 -6.36 1.42 -10.88
N ASN A 44 -5.26 1.14 -11.55
CA ASN A 44 -4.98 -0.15 -12.16
C ASN A 44 -3.78 -0.82 -11.48
N HIS A 45 -4.01 -1.89 -10.75
CA HIS A 45 -2.95 -2.64 -10.09
C HIS A 45 -1.96 -3.23 -11.10
N SER A 46 -2.43 -3.79 -12.19
CA SER A 46 -1.58 -4.42 -13.22
C SER A 46 -0.50 -3.48 -13.78
N THR A 47 -0.81 -2.18 -13.86
CA THR A 47 0.15 -1.17 -14.31
C THR A 47 1.25 -0.94 -13.27
N HIS A 48 0.87 -0.81 -12.00
CA HIS A 48 1.81 -0.45 -10.93
C HIS A 48 2.65 -1.63 -10.45
N GLN A 49 2.11 -2.83 -10.43
CA GLN A 49 2.82 -4.04 -10.02
C GLN A 49 4.03 -4.41 -10.90
N LYS A 50 4.12 -3.88 -12.11
CA LYS A 50 5.25 -4.13 -13.01
C LYS A 50 6.56 -3.57 -12.44
N ASP A 51 6.47 -2.46 -11.73
CA ASP A 51 7.63 -1.68 -11.31
C ASP A 51 7.72 -1.47 -9.79
N MET A 52 6.69 -1.89 -9.03
CA MET A 52 6.55 -1.61 -7.60
C MET A 52 6.16 -2.85 -6.80
N LYS A 53 6.70 -2.95 -5.58
CA LYS A 53 6.28 -3.97 -4.60
C LYS A 53 5.02 -3.52 -3.86
N CYS A 54 4.23 -4.50 -3.41
CA CYS A 54 2.97 -4.23 -2.68
C CYS A 54 3.17 -3.31 -1.47
N GLY A 55 4.22 -3.52 -0.69
CA GLY A 55 4.53 -2.74 0.53
C GLY A 55 4.91 -1.28 0.30
N GLU A 56 5.16 -0.86 -0.95
CA GLU A 56 5.43 0.55 -1.26
C GLU A 56 4.15 1.40 -1.17
N CYS A 57 2.99 0.78 -1.44
CA CYS A 57 1.68 1.40 -1.31
C CYS A 57 0.94 0.89 -0.07
N HIS A 58 0.99 -0.42 0.16
CA HIS A 58 0.36 -1.10 1.29
C HIS A 58 1.35 -1.19 2.46
N HIS A 59 1.59 -0.06 3.13
CA HIS A 59 2.55 0.00 4.21
C HIS A 59 2.04 -0.70 5.49
N VAL A 60 2.99 -1.13 6.31
CA VAL A 60 2.71 -1.76 7.59
C VAL A 60 2.08 -0.78 8.56
N VAL A 61 0.97 -1.15 9.16
CA VAL A 61 0.26 -0.40 10.21
C VAL A 61 0.28 -1.23 11.48
N GLU A 62 0.82 -0.65 12.57
CA GLU A 62 0.92 -1.34 13.87
C GLU A 62 1.56 -2.74 13.81
N GLY A 63 2.60 -2.86 12.98
CA GLY A 63 3.33 -4.12 12.80
C GLY A 63 2.64 -5.17 11.92
N LYS A 64 1.50 -4.83 11.29
CA LYS A 64 0.75 -5.74 10.40
C LYS A 64 0.69 -5.18 9.00
N GLU A 65 0.82 -6.06 8.01
CA GLU A 65 0.57 -5.71 6.60
C GLU A 65 -0.90 -5.35 6.41
N ASN A 66 -1.15 -4.27 5.68
CA ASN A 66 -2.49 -3.78 5.43
C ASN A 66 -2.73 -3.61 3.92
N TYR A 67 -3.52 -4.50 3.35
CA TYR A 67 -3.90 -4.49 1.93
C TYR A 67 -5.25 -3.81 1.68
N GLY A 68 -5.81 -3.12 2.66
CA GLY A 68 -7.06 -2.39 2.52
C GLY A 68 -6.93 -1.14 1.65
N LYS A 69 -8.07 -0.53 1.31
CA LYS A 69 -8.09 0.75 0.59
C LYS A 69 -7.51 1.86 1.44
N CYS A 70 -6.74 2.76 0.83
CA CYS A 70 -6.11 3.89 1.54
C CYS A 70 -7.08 4.72 2.39
N GLY A 71 -8.30 4.91 1.93
CA GLY A 71 -9.34 5.68 2.62
C GLY A 71 -10.25 4.87 3.55
N ASN A 72 -9.88 3.67 3.96
CA ASN A 72 -10.66 2.93 4.96
C ASN A 72 -10.67 3.66 6.31
N ALA A 73 -11.71 3.40 7.12
CA ALA A 73 -11.84 3.97 8.45
C ALA A 73 -10.58 3.68 9.30
N GLY A 74 -10.08 4.70 9.97
CA GLY A 74 -8.86 4.61 10.77
C GLY A 74 -7.53 4.76 9.98
N CYS A 75 -7.59 4.74 8.64
CA CYS A 75 -6.43 4.98 7.77
C CYS A 75 -6.39 6.44 7.31
N HIS A 76 -6.39 6.71 5.99
CA HIS A 76 -6.45 8.07 5.45
C HIS A 76 -7.91 8.47 5.21
N ASP A 77 -8.69 8.59 6.25
CA ASP A 77 -10.16 8.75 6.18
C ASP A 77 -10.66 10.18 6.39
N ASN A 78 -9.77 11.13 6.74
CA ASN A 78 -10.11 12.54 6.82
C ASN A 78 -10.10 13.20 5.43
N MET A 79 -11.27 13.63 4.98
CA MET A 79 -11.45 14.25 3.66
C MET A 79 -11.18 15.76 3.63
N ASP A 80 -10.82 16.39 4.75
CA ASP A 80 -10.42 17.79 4.75
C ASP A 80 -9.09 17.95 3.99
N ARG A 81 -9.11 18.73 2.92
CA ARG A 81 -7.92 19.01 2.10
C ARG A 81 -6.83 19.78 2.85
N LYS A 82 -7.16 20.43 3.96
CA LYS A 82 -6.21 21.16 4.79
C LYS A 82 -5.51 20.27 5.81
N ASP A 83 -6.05 19.09 6.07
CA ASP A 83 -5.44 18.15 7.01
C ASP A 83 -4.09 17.65 6.47
N LYS A 84 -3.03 17.98 7.22
CA LYS A 84 -1.65 17.56 6.93
C LYS A 84 -1.21 16.35 7.77
N SER A 85 -2.09 15.81 8.60
CA SER A 85 -1.81 14.62 9.39
C SER A 85 -1.74 13.36 8.54
N ALA A 86 -1.28 12.26 9.13
CA ALA A 86 -1.31 10.95 8.48
C ALA A 86 -2.72 10.49 8.09
N LYS A 87 -3.77 11.01 8.72
CA LYS A 87 -5.17 10.69 8.37
C LYS A 87 -5.71 11.48 7.20
N GLY A 88 -5.05 12.57 6.80
CA GLY A 88 -5.50 13.42 5.69
C GLY A 88 -5.44 12.70 4.35
N TYR A 89 -6.59 12.36 3.76
CA TYR A 89 -6.67 11.66 2.47
C TYR A 89 -5.97 12.43 1.35
N TYR A 90 -6.25 13.74 1.23
CA TYR A 90 -5.60 14.57 0.22
C TYR A 90 -4.09 14.62 0.42
N HIS A 91 -3.64 14.76 1.65
CA HIS A 91 -2.22 14.80 2.00
C HIS A 91 -1.51 13.48 1.63
N ALA A 92 -2.09 12.34 1.98
CA ALA A 92 -1.55 11.03 1.67
C ALA A 92 -1.39 10.76 0.16
N MET A 93 -2.26 11.33 -0.67
CA MET A 93 -2.20 11.10 -2.13
C MET A 93 -1.33 12.13 -2.86
N HIS A 94 -1.30 13.40 -2.41
CA HIS A 94 -0.78 14.51 -3.19
C HIS A 94 0.51 15.15 -2.67
N THR A 95 1.00 14.78 -1.49
CA THR A 95 2.27 15.31 -0.98
C THR A 95 3.42 14.83 -1.86
N LYS A 96 4.26 15.77 -2.31
CA LYS A 96 5.35 15.49 -3.25
C LYS A 96 6.68 15.18 -2.58
N GLU A 97 6.85 15.60 -1.33
CA GLU A 97 8.11 15.51 -0.58
C GLU A 97 7.84 15.40 0.93
N GLY A 98 8.83 14.90 1.69
CA GLY A 98 8.80 14.95 3.16
C GLY A 98 7.90 13.91 3.84
N THR A 99 7.45 12.89 3.14
CA THR A 99 6.68 11.78 3.72
C THR A 99 7.53 10.52 3.90
N LYS A 100 7.24 9.76 4.95
CA LYS A 100 7.89 8.47 5.21
C LYS A 100 7.61 7.45 4.12
N PHE A 101 6.41 7.49 3.55
CA PHE A 101 5.96 6.57 2.50
C PHE A 101 5.73 7.33 1.20
N ALA A 102 5.93 6.66 0.08
CA ALA A 102 5.67 7.22 -1.23
C ALA A 102 4.17 7.54 -1.39
N THR A 103 3.88 8.70 -1.96
CA THR A 103 2.52 9.08 -2.37
C THR A 103 2.38 8.95 -3.88
N CYS A 104 1.15 8.91 -4.40
CA CYS A 104 0.94 8.90 -5.85
C CYS A 104 1.67 10.07 -6.53
N ALA A 105 1.54 11.27 -5.98
CA ALA A 105 2.16 12.46 -6.55
C ALA A 105 3.70 12.47 -6.46
N SER A 106 4.28 11.92 -5.38
CA SER A 106 5.74 11.86 -5.24
C SER A 106 6.38 10.88 -6.22
N CYS A 107 5.80 9.68 -6.38
CA CYS A 107 6.25 8.70 -7.35
C CYS A 107 6.08 9.20 -8.80
N HIS A 108 4.91 9.72 -9.14
CA HIS A 108 4.66 10.23 -10.48
C HIS A 108 5.55 11.43 -10.85
N LYS A 109 5.93 12.27 -9.87
CA LYS A 109 6.93 13.33 -10.09
C LYS A 109 8.27 12.71 -10.51
N GLN A 110 8.75 11.70 -9.79
CA GLN A 110 10.03 11.03 -10.11
C GLN A 110 9.99 10.33 -11.48
N VAL A 111 8.88 9.68 -11.81
CA VAL A 111 8.71 9.07 -13.13
C VAL A 111 8.68 10.13 -14.23
N ALA A 112 8.01 11.26 -14.01
CA ALA A 112 7.94 12.37 -14.98
C ALA A 112 9.29 13.07 -15.19
N GLU A 113 10.19 13.05 -14.22
CA GLU A 113 11.56 13.53 -14.38
C GLU A 113 12.39 12.63 -15.30
N LYS A 114 12.16 11.29 -15.22
CA LYS A 114 12.81 10.31 -16.11
C LYS A 114 12.19 10.26 -17.51
N PHE A 115 10.90 10.54 -17.62
CA PHE A 115 10.12 10.48 -18.87
C PHE A 115 9.34 11.79 -19.08
N PRO A 116 9.99 12.87 -19.54
CA PRO A 116 9.37 14.19 -19.67
C PRO A 116 8.13 14.26 -20.57
N ASP A 117 8.05 13.39 -21.57
CA ASP A 117 6.89 13.20 -22.45
C ASP A 117 5.61 12.81 -21.70
N LYS A 118 5.75 12.08 -20.60
CA LYS A 118 4.64 11.63 -19.75
C LYS A 118 4.26 12.63 -18.65
N LYS A 119 4.98 13.73 -18.51
CA LYS A 119 4.82 14.67 -17.40
C LYS A 119 3.39 15.19 -17.26
N LYS A 120 2.74 15.57 -18.35
CA LYS A 120 1.35 16.06 -18.31
C LYS A 120 0.41 14.98 -17.78
N ASP A 121 0.53 13.77 -18.28
CA ASP A 121 -0.32 12.64 -17.91
C ASP A 121 -0.18 12.26 -16.43
N LEU A 122 1.03 12.36 -15.89
CA LEU A 122 1.35 11.87 -14.55
C LEU A 122 1.23 12.93 -13.45
N THR A 123 1.39 14.23 -13.79
CA THR A 123 1.51 15.27 -12.75
C THR A 123 0.52 16.43 -12.87
N ALA A 124 -0.25 16.52 -13.95
CA ALA A 124 -1.26 17.56 -14.08
C ALA A 124 -2.45 17.32 -13.15
N CYS A 125 -3.02 18.41 -12.63
CA CYS A 125 -4.21 18.34 -11.75
C CYS A 125 -5.52 18.10 -12.52
N LYS A 126 -5.53 18.35 -13.80
CA LYS A 126 -6.70 18.20 -14.69
C LYS A 126 -6.26 17.55 -16.00
N GLN A 127 -7.16 16.81 -16.62
CA GLN A 127 -6.88 16.12 -17.89
C GLN A 127 -5.59 15.30 -17.84
N SER A 128 -5.37 14.61 -16.75
CA SER A 128 -4.28 13.67 -16.54
C SER A 128 -4.81 12.25 -16.46
N LYS A 129 -3.93 11.27 -16.37
CA LYS A 129 -4.32 9.86 -16.11
C LYS A 129 -4.90 9.67 -14.70
N CYS A 130 -4.59 10.58 -13.76
CA CYS A 130 -5.16 10.52 -12.41
C CYS A 130 -6.58 11.11 -12.37
N HIS A 131 -6.79 12.27 -12.99
CA HIS A 131 -8.06 12.98 -13.01
C HIS A 131 -8.44 13.30 -14.48
N PRO A 132 -9.05 12.36 -15.18
CA PRO A 132 -9.46 12.53 -16.57
C PRO A 132 -10.54 13.57 -16.80
#